data_9ae5c037c82dce3bb3c0e990f2e49ec4
#
_entry.id   9ae5c037c82dce3bb3c0e990f2e49ec4
#
_cell.length_a   1.000
_cell.length_b   1.000
_cell.length_c   1.000
_cell.angle_alpha   90.00
_cell.angle_beta   90.00
_cell.angle_gamma   90.00
#
_symmetry.space_group_name_H-M   'P 1'
#
loop_
_entity.id
_entity.type
_entity.pdbx_description
1 polymer ?
#
loop_
_entity_poly.entity_id
_entity_poly.type
_entity_poly.pdbx_seq_one_letter_code
_entity_poly.pdbx_strand_id
1 'polypeptide(L)'
;RIPSDKTFDNFVVGKCNEMAFAAASAIADELGDSDYNPLYIYGDTGLGKTHLMYAVANYVANKNPDIIPLYTTVEEFTNDMIYHIQSRKMTSFRQKYRNSCNLLLMDDIQFLSNKVQTQEEIFHTFESLKNHGIQIIFTSDVLPKDIKKLEPRLKTRFESGMLADMSPPDLETMLAIVKQKAIEKSIIFPDNVALYIAQSFGGNVREAEGAINRLKMRASFEKITIINLKFAQHYLNPVLIDERKASANPSNIIENVATTFNLRASDLKGKSRKKNVTNPRHIAMYLIRKH
;
A
#
# COMPACT_ATOMS: atom_id res chain seq x y z
N ARG A 1 -0.39 15.59 -7.27
CA ARG A 1 -1.31 15.45 -8.42
C ARG A 1 -1.75 14.01 -8.53
N ILE A 2 -3.07 13.78 -8.70
CA ILE A 2 -3.65 12.43 -8.87
C ILE A 2 -3.38 11.97 -10.30
N PRO A 3 -2.75 10.78 -10.51
CA PRO A 3 -2.53 10.21 -11.83
C PRO A 3 -3.86 9.79 -12.47
N SER A 4 -4.14 10.24 -13.69
CA SER A 4 -5.42 9.96 -14.39
C SER A 4 -5.53 8.52 -14.91
N ASP A 5 -4.42 7.79 -14.97
CA ASP A 5 -4.35 6.40 -15.42
C ASP A 5 -4.76 5.38 -14.33
N LYS A 6 -5.02 5.82 -13.10
CA LYS A 6 -5.46 4.97 -12.00
C LYS A 6 -6.98 5.03 -11.88
N THR A 7 -7.65 4.03 -12.42
CA THR A 7 -9.12 3.95 -12.50
C THR A 7 -9.63 2.61 -11.96
N PHE A 8 -10.93 2.51 -11.73
CA PHE A 8 -11.56 1.23 -11.39
C PHE A 8 -11.47 0.21 -12.54
N ASP A 9 -11.52 0.67 -13.80
CA ASP A 9 -11.50 -0.21 -14.98
C ASP A 9 -10.20 -0.99 -15.13
N ASN A 10 -9.09 -0.43 -14.67
CA ASN A 10 -7.79 -1.09 -14.72
C ASN A 10 -7.31 -1.64 -13.36
N PHE A 11 -8.19 -1.62 -12.35
CA PHE A 11 -7.95 -2.28 -11.08
C PHE A 11 -8.45 -3.73 -11.12
N VAL A 12 -7.55 -4.69 -10.97
CA VAL A 12 -7.92 -6.12 -10.99
C VAL A 12 -8.48 -6.52 -9.63
N VAL A 13 -9.72 -6.98 -9.64
CA VAL A 13 -10.41 -7.45 -8.43
C VAL A 13 -10.22 -8.95 -8.25
N GLY A 14 -9.90 -9.37 -7.04
CA GLY A 14 -9.82 -10.75 -6.59
C GLY A 14 -10.25 -10.86 -5.13
N LYS A 15 -10.29 -12.09 -4.59
CA LYS A 15 -10.66 -12.32 -3.19
C LYS A 15 -9.82 -11.52 -2.19
N CYS A 16 -8.59 -11.19 -2.58
CA CYS A 16 -7.63 -10.45 -1.77
C CYS A 16 -7.97 -8.97 -1.56
N ASN A 17 -8.87 -8.38 -2.36
CA ASN A 17 -9.18 -6.95 -2.36
C ASN A 17 -10.65 -6.62 -2.66
N GLU A 18 -11.53 -7.62 -2.76
CA GLU A 18 -12.93 -7.43 -3.14
C GLU A 18 -13.70 -6.52 -2.17
N MET A 19 -13.44 -6.64 -0.86
CA MET A 19 -14.09 -5.79 0.15
C MET A 19 -13.62 -4.34 0.04
N ALA A 20 -12.32 -4.12 -0.14
CA ALA A 20 -11.78 -2.78 -0.32
C ALA A 20 -12.31 -2.14 -1.62
N PHE A 21 -12.38 -2.92 -2.71
CA PHE A 21 -12.95 -2.47 -3.98
C PHE A 21 -14.44 -2.12 -3.84
N ALA A 22 -15.23 -2.98 -3.20
CA ALA A 22 -16.66 -2.74 -3.01
C ALA A 22 -16.93 -1.47 -2.18
N ALA A 23 -16.20 -1.28 -1.06
CA ALA A 23 -16.31 -0.08 -0.25
C ALA A 23 -15.90 1.19 -1.02
N ALA A 24 -14.79 1.12 -1.76
CA ALA A 24 -14.32 2.24 -2.58
C ALA A 24 -15.32 2.60 -3.70
N SER A 25 -15.93 1.60 -4.35
CA SER A 25 -16.95 1.81 -5.38
C SER A 25 -18.22 2.43 -4.81
N ALA A 26 -18.70 1.95 -3.65
CA ALA A 26 -19.86 2.52 -2.98
C ALA A 26 -19.65 4.00 -2.64
N ILE A 27 -18.48 4.35 -2.09
CA ILE A 27 -18.10 5.75 -1.81
C ILE A 27 -18.04 6.59 -3.08
N ALA A 28 -17.52 6.04 -4.18
CA ALA A 28 -17.43 6.76 -5.45
C ALA A 28 -18.81 7.05 -6.05
N ASP A 29 -19.79 6.19 -5.79
CA ASP A 29 -21.16 6.40 -6.22
C ASP A 29 -21.91 7.40 -5.34
N GLU A 30 -21.70 7.38 -4.04
CA GLU A 30 -22.35 8.24 -3.05
C GLU A 30 -21.34 8.74 -1.99
N LEU A 31 -20.80 9.96 -2.23
CA LEU A 31 -19.83 10.57 -1.33
C LEU A 31 -20.50 11.03 -0.02
N GLY A 32 -19.80 10.80 1.09
CA GLY A 32 -20.19 11.31 2.40
C GLY A 32 -21.18 10.41 3.15
N ASP A 33 -21.43 9.19 2.67
CA ASP A 33 -22.17 8.20 3.43
C ASP A 33 -21.45 7.94 4.78
N SER A 34 -22.20 8.13 5.87
CA SER A 34 -21.67 8.07 7.24
C SER A 34 -21.09 6.70 7.59
N ASP A 35 -21.63 5.62 7.02
CA ASP A 35 -21.21 4.24 7.33
C ASP A 35 -19.85 3.89 6.74
N TYR A 36 -19.45 4.55 5.66
CA TYR A 36 -18.15 4.39 5.00
C TYR A 36 -17.19 5.57 5.25
N ASN A 37 -17.51 6.49 6.18
CA ASN A 37 -16.67 7.66 6.44
C ASN A 37 -16.09 7.66 7.87
N PRO A 38 -14.78 7.46 8.03
CA PRO A 38 -13.76 7.30 7.00
C PRO A 38 -13.71 5.88 6.40
N LEU A 39 -13.21 5.74 5.18
CA LEU A 39 -12.71 4.47 4.66
C LEU A 39 -11.23 4.35 5.02
N TYR A 40 -10.85 3.27 5.68
CA TYR A 40 -9.47 2.96 6.01
C TYR A 40 -9.04 1.66 5.31
N ILE A 41 -8.23 1.79 4.26
CA ILE A 41 -7.72 0.67 3.48
C ILE A 41 -6.35 0.27 4.03
N TYR A 42 -6.19 -0.98 4.45
CA TYR A 42 -4.92 -1.44 5.02
C TYR A 42 -4.45 -2.77 4.40
N GLY A 43 -3.15 -3.03 4.51
CA GLY A 43 -2.50 -4.24 3.99
C GLY A 43 -1.07 -3.94 3.60
N ASP A 44 -0.27 -4.96 3.33
CA ASP A 44 1.15 -4.83 3.03
C ASP A 44 1.42 -3.86 1.87
N THR A 45 2.66 -3.37 1.82
CA THR A 45 3.09 -2.47 0.74
C THR A 45 3.00 -3.14 -0.64
N GLY A 46 2.62 -2.37 -1.66
CA GLY A 46 2.59 -2.86 -3.03
C GLY A 46 1.34 -3.63 -3.44
N LEU A 47 0.27 -3.65 -2.63
CA LEU A 47 -0.99 -4.35 -2.94
C LEU A 47 -1.99 -3.53 -3.76
N GLY A 48 -1.73 -2.24 -4.00
CA GLY A 48 -2.61 -1.38 -4.81
C GLY A 48 -3.52 -0.45 -4.01
N LYS A 49 -3.30 -0.25 -2.70
CA LYS A 49 -4.09 0.66 -1.85
C LYS A 49 -4.20 2.08 -2.44
N THR A 50 -3.07 2.67 -2.79
CA THR A 50 -3.01 4.00 -3.41
C THR A 50 -3.68 4.04 -4.78
N HIS A 51 -3.60 2.95 -5.57
CA HIS A 51 -4.31 2.86 -6.84
C HIS A 51 -5.84 2.94 -6.61
N LEU A 52 -6.36 2.16 -5.67
CA LEU A 52 -7.79 2.16 -5.36
C LEU A 52 -8.26 3.52 -4.87
N MET A 53 -7.48 4.20 -4.03
CA MET A 53 -7.73 5.56 -3.58
C MET A 53 -7.78 6.56 -4.75
N TYR A 54 -6.84 6.46 -5.71
CA TYR A 54 -6.86 7.31 -6.91
C TYR A 54 -8.02 6.99 -7.84
N ALA A 55 -8.45 5.71 -7.92
CA ALA A 55 -9.60 5.31 -8.72
C ALA A 55 -10.88 6.01 -8.23
N VAL A 56 -11.09 6.07 -6.90
CA VAL A 56 -12.20 6.84 -6.32
C VAL A 56 -12.10 8.32 -6.75
N ALA A 57 -10.95 8.93 -6.57
CA ALA A 57 -10.77 10.36 -6.89
C ALA A 57 -11.03 10.68 -8.36
N ASN A 58 -10.49 9.85 -9.26
CA ASN A 58 -10.70 10.01 -10.70
C ASN A 58 -12.16 9.80 -11.09
N TYR A 59 -12.82 8.79 -10.52
CA TYR A 59 -14.23 8.50 -10.80
C TYR A 59 -15.13 9.67 -10.38
N VAL A 60 -15.00 10.16 -9.14
CA VAL A 60 -15.85 11.24 -8.63
C VAL A 60 -15.60 12.56 -9.35
N ALA A 61 -14.34 12.90 -9.65
CA ALA A 61 -14.00 14.11 -10.39
C ALA A 61 -14.53 14.08 -11.84
N ASN A 62 -14.55 12.91 -12.47
CA ASN A 62 -15.13 12.73 -13.81
C ASN A 62 -16.66 12.79 -13.80
N LYS A 63 -17.29 12.23 -12.74
CA LYS A 63 -18.77 12.23 -12.59
C LYS A 63 -19.31 13.61 -12.22
N ASN A 64 -18.57 14.35 -11.39
CA ASN A 64 -18.95 15.71 -10.97
C ASN A 64 -17.70 16.61 -10.88
N PRO A 65 -17.50 17.51 -11.86
CA PRO A 65 -16.35 18.43 -11.88
C PRO A 65 -16.27 19.41 -10.70
N ASP A 66 -17.35 19.62 -9.95
CA ASP A 66 -17.36 20.48 -8.76
C ASP A 66 -16.71 19.81 -7.54
N ILE A 67 -16.49 18.48 -7.61
CA ILE A 67 -15.81 17.75 -6.55
C ILE A 67 -14.30 17.95 -6.69
N ILE A 68 -13.69 18.46 -5.64
CA ILE A 68 -12.26 18.72 -5.56
C ILE A 68 -11.60 17.67 -4.64
N PRO A 69 -11.05 16.56 -5.18
CA PRO A 69 -10.29 15.61 -4.39
C PRO A 69 -8.94 16.19 -4.01
N LEU A 70 -8.59 16.13 -2.73
CA LEU A 70 -7.30 16.51 -2.20
C LEU A 70 -6.52 15.27 -1.76
N TYR A 71 -5.46 14.94 -2.51
CA TYR A 71 -4.53 13.89 -2.15
C TYR A 71 -3.32 14.45 -1.42
N THR A 72 -2.89 13.78 -0.36
CA THR A 72 -1.66 14.06 0.37
C THR A 72 -1.14 12.78 1.06
N THR A 73 0.17 12.69 1.26
CA THR A 73 0.74 11.73 2.21
C THR A 73 0.87 12.35 3.60
N VAL A 74 1.02 11.53 4.63
CA VAL A 74 1.33 12.05 5.98
C VAL A 74 2.62 12.87 6.00
N GLU A 75 3.59 12.51 5.17
CA GLU A 75 4.84 13.23 5.08
C GLU A 75 4.63 14.61 4.44
N GLU A 76 3.93 14.69 3.30
CA GLU A 76 3.60 15.96 2.65
C GLU A 76 2.76 16.85 3.55
N PHE A 77 1.75 16.31 4.22
CA PHE A 77 0.95 17.05 5.20
C PHE A 77 1.80 17.63 6.33
N THR A 78 2.74 16.82 6.87
CA THR A 78 3.65 17.25 7.94
C THR A 78 4.57 18.37 7.46
N ASN A 79 5.16 18.23 6.28
CA ASN A 79 6.06 19.22 5.71
C ASN A 79 5.33 20.54 5.39
N ASP A 80 4.12 20.44 4.86
CA ASP A 80 3.26 21.60 4.58
C ASP A 80 2.85 22.33 5.89
N MET A 81 2.52 21.56 6.93
CA MET A 81 2.24 22.11 8.26
C MET A 81 3.45 22.87 8.83
N ILE A 82 4.65 22.27 8.78
CA ILE A 82 5.87 22.90 9.29
C ILE A 82 6.14 24.21 8.53
N TYR A 83 6.03 24.19 7.20
CA TYR A 83 6.19 25.40 6.38
C TYR A 83 5.23 26.52 6.78
N HIS A 84 3.96 26.19 7.01
CA HIS A 84 2.94 27.18 7.39
C HIS A 84 3.11 27.68 8.84
N ILE A 85 3.62 26.85 9.76
CA ILE A 85 4.02 27.31 11.10
C ILE A 85 5.16 28.32 11.00
N GLN A 86 6.24 28.00 10.28
CA GLN A 86 7.39 28.88 10.12
C GLN A 86 7.02 30.20 9.44
N SER A 87 6.10 30.14 8.48
CA SER A 87 5.60 31.32 7.75
C SER A 87 4.48 32.07 8.47
N ARG A 88 4.05 31.63 9.65
CA ARG A 88 2.89 32.18 10.40
C ARG A 88 1.59 32.21 9.58
N LYS A 89 1.36 31.22 8.73
CA LYS A 89 0.20 31.12 7.81
C LYS A 89 -0.69 29.91 8.07
N MET A 90 -0.83 29.48 9.34
CA MET A 90 -1.64 28.32 9.69
C MET A 90 -3.11 28.42 9.26
N THR A 91 -3.65 29.64 9.12
CA THR A 91 -5.00 29.83 8.58
C THR A 91 -5.10 29.33 7.15
N SER A 92 -4.10 29.61 6.30
CA SER A 92 -4.09 29.12 4.91
C SER A 92 -3.93 27.59 4.82
N PHE A 93 -3.13 27.01 5.71
CA PHE A 93 -3.03 25.55 5.85
C PHE A 93 -4.40 24.92 6.18
N ARG A 94 -5.07 25.43 7.20
CA ARG A 94 -6.40 24.96 7.61
C ARG A 94 -7.44 25.17 6.51
N GLN A 95 -7.40 26.30 5.81
CA GLN A 95 -8.27 26.55 4.67
C GLN A 95 -8.10 25.47 3.60
N LYS A 96 -6.85 25.12 3.25
CA LYS A 96 -6.53 24.10 2.26
C LYS A 96 -7.12 22.73 2.62
N TYR A 97 -6.86 22.27 3.85
CA TYR A 97 -7.20 20.90 4.24
C TYR A 97 -8.59 20.70 4.82
N ARG A 98 -9.27 21.79 5.26
CA ARG A 98 -10.58 21.68 5.92
C ARG A 98 -11.73 22.26 5.12
N ASN A 99 -11.45 23.23 4.21
CA ASN A 99 -12.52 23.96 3.51
C ASN A 99 -12.40 23.95 1.98
N SER A 100 -11.26 23.51 1.41
CA SER A 100 -11.03 23.59 -0.03
C SER A 100 -11.10 22.23 -0.74
N CYS A 101 -11.59 21.19 -0.09
CA CYS A 101 -11.77 19.86 -0.68
C CYS A 101 -13.14 19.28 -0.31
N ASN A 102 -13.63 18.42 -1.21
CA ASN A 102 -14.86 17.66 -1.01
C ASN A 102 -14.59 16.16 -0.78
N LEU A 103 -13.34 15.75 -0.96
CA LEU A 103 -12.83 14.41 -0.72
C LEU A 103 -11.36 14.53 -0.26
N LEU A 104 -11.06 14.07 0.94
CA LEU A 104 -9.68 14.00 1.44
C LEU A 104 -9.14 12.57 1.29
N LEU A 105 -7.99 12.46 0.64
CA LEU A 105 -7.25 11.23 0.43
C LEU A 105 -5.91 11.35 1.13
N MET A 106 -5.70 10.60 2.21
CA MET A 106 -4.45 10.65 2.96
C MET A 106 -3.76 9.29 2.98
N ASP A 107 -2.62 9.23 2.34
CA ASP A 107 -1.84 8.02 2.15
C ASP A 107 -0.78 7.84 3.24
N ASP A 108 -0.44 6.58 3.51
CA ASP A 108 0.68 6.21 4.40
C ASP A 108 0.50 6.67 5.86
N ILE A 109 -0.69 6.45 6.43
CA ILE A 109 -1.05 6.82 7.82
C ILE A 109 -0.09 6.25 8.86
N GLN A 110 0.58 5.11 8.61
CA GLN A 110 1.56 4.50 9.51
C GLN A 110 2.72 5.44 9.87
N PHE A 111 3.01 6.44 9.04
CA PHE A 111 4.06 7.45 9.30
C PHE A 111 3.66 8.53 10.31
N LEU A 112 2.47 8.46 10.90
CA LEU A 112 2.08 9.27 12.07
C LEU A 112 2.80 8.88 13.36
N SER A 113 3.43 7.71 13.39
CA SER A 113 4.18 7.23 14.54
C SER A 113 5.13 8.32 15.06
N ASN A 114 5.05 8.64 16.37
CA ASN A 114 5.87 9.66 17.04
C ASN A 114 5.69 11.12 16.59
N LYS A 115 4.71 11.47 15.77
CA LYS A 115 4.50 12.84 15.26
C LYS A 115 3.34 13.55 16.01
N VAL A 116 3.50 13.84 17.30
CA VAL A 116 2.43 14.33 18.17
C VAL A 116 1.70 15.56 17.59
N GLN A 117 2.43 16.59 17.16
CA GLN A 117 1.82 17.81 16.60
C GLN A 117 1.06 17.53 15.29
N THR A 118 1.59 16.66 14.43
CA THR A 118 0.90 16.24 13.18
C THR A 118 -0.37 15.47 13.51
N GLN A 119 -0.31 14.57 14.51
CA GLN A 119 -1.49 13.83 14.97
C GLN A 119 -2.59 14.76 15.48
N GLU A 120 -2.24 15.78 16.23
CA GLU A 120 -3.18 16.79 16.72
C GLU A 120 -3.86 17.55 15.58
N GLU A 121 -3.10 18.05 14.60
CA GLU A 121 -3.66 18.80 13.48
C GLU A 121 -4.49 17.90 12.55
N ILE A 122 -4.11 16.62 12.35
CA ILE A 122 -4.91 15.63 11.63
C ILE A 122 -6.23 15.35 12.36
N PHE A 123 -6.21 15.22 13.69
CA PHE A 123 -7.42 15.03 14.47
C PHE A 123 -8.42 16.19 14.26
N HIS A 124 -7.97 17.42 14.35
CA HIS A 124 -8.84 18.59 14.13
C HIS A 124 -9.30 18.71 12.66
N THR A 125 -8.46 18.29 11.71
CA THR A 125 -8.84 18.25 10.29
C THR A 125 -9.91 17.20 10.05
N PHE A 126 -9.75 16.01 10.60
CA PHE A 126 -10.73 14.92 10.54
C PHE A 126 -12.10 15.37 11.12
N GLU A 127 -12.12 15.94 12.33
CA GLU A 127 -13.36 16.41 12.96
C GLU A 127 -14.05 17.47 12.10
N SER A 128 -13.28 18.43 11.56
CA SER A 128 -13.83 19.47 10.69
C SER A 128 -14.48 18.87 9.44
N LEU A 129 -13.79 17.97 8.76
CA LEU A 129 -14.29 17.35 7.52
C LEU A 129 -15.52 16.48 7.79
N LYS A 130 -15.48 15.65 8.82
CA LYS A 130 -16.60 14.77 9.20
C LYS A 130 -17.86 15.56 9.55
N ASN A 131 -17.73 16.67 10.30
CA ASN A 131 -18.84 17.54 10.65
C ASN A 131 -19.49 18.22 9.43
N HIS A 132 -18.77 18.36 8.33
CA HIS A 132 -19.29 18.90 7.07
C HIS A 132 -19.71 17.78 6.07
N GLY A 133 -19.74 16.52 6.49
CA GLY A 133 -20.09 15.39 5.62
C GLY A 133 -19.08 15.13 4.51
N ILE A 134 -17.84 15.62 4.63
CA ILE A 134 -16.79 15.43 3.62
C ILE A 134 -16.18 14.04 3.78
N GLN A 135 -16.12 13.30 2.68
CA GLN A 135 -15.55 11.95 2.66
C GLN A 135 -14.04 11.96 2.89
N ILE A 136 -13.58 11.02 3.70
CA ILE A 136 -12.16 10.83 4.01
C ILE A 136 -11.79 9.38 3.68
N ILE A 137 -10.67 9.20 2.98
CA ILE A 137 -10.08 7.88 2.70
C ILE A 137 -8.64 7.87 3.20
N PHE A 138 -8.32 6.87 4.00
CA PHE A 138 -6.98 6.62 4.51
C PHE A 138 -6.40 5.34 3.91
N THR A 139 -5.09 5.32 3.68
CA THR A 139 -4.37 4.06 3.43
C THR A 139 -3.26 3.86 4.44
N SER A 140 -2.95 2.61 4.74
CA SER A 140 -1.89 2.24 5.69
C SER A 140 -1.36 0.84 5.40
N ASP A 141 -0.14 0.56 5.84
CA ASP A 141 0.39 -0.80 5.81
C ASP A 141 -0.10 -1.65 7.00
N VAL A 142 -0.67 -1.02 8.03
CA VAL A 142 -1.10 -1.68 9.27
C VAL A 142 -2.45 -1.15 9.75
N LEU A 143 -3.12 -1.91 10.62
CA LEU A 143 -4.31 -1.46 11.32
C LEU A 143 -4.04 -0.24 12.23
N PRO A 144 -5.02 0.62 12.51
CA PRO A 144 -4.86 1.76 13.42
C PRO A 144 -4.32 1.37 14.80
N LYS A 145 -4.74 0.21 15.32
CA LYS A 145 -4.28 -0.31 16.62
C LYS A 145 -2.79 -0.67 16.66
N ASP A 146 -2.21 -0.97 15.50
CA ASP A 146 -0.83 -1.43 15.37
C ASP A 146 0.15 -0.28 15.05
N ILE A 147 -0.36 0.94 14.80
CA ILE A 147 0.48 2.13 14.63
C ILE A 147 1.05 2.52 16.01
N LYS A 148 2.38 2.45 16.10
CA LYS A 148 3.08 2.75 17.36
C LYS A 148 2.87 4.20 17.77
N LYS A 149 2.54 4.43 19.06
CA LYS A 149 2.35 5.77 19.63
C LYS A 149 1.30 6.62 18.89
N LEU A 150 0.32 6.01 18.28
CA LEU A 150 -0.86 6.70 17.79
C LEU A 150 -1.74 7.11 18.98
N GLU A 151 -2.18 8.36 18.99
CA GLU A 151 -3.08 8.86 20.05
C GLU A 151 -4.40 8.08 20.03
N PRO A 152 -4.93 7.68 21.23
CA PRO A 152 -6.16 6.89 21.33
C PRO A 152 -7.36 7.52 20.61
N ARG A 153 -7.48 8.86 20.65
CA ARG A 153 -8.57 9.59 19.98
C ARG A 153 -8.51 9.43 18.44
N LEU A 154 -7.30 9.48 17.82
CA LEU A 154 -7.15 9.25 16.39
C LEU A 154 -7.42 7.80 16.02
N LYS A 155 -6.94 6.85 16.81
CA LYS A 155 -7.25 5.44 16.63
C LYS A 155 -8.76 5.21 16.55
N THR A 156 -9.52 5.71 17.53
CA THR A 156 -10.99 5.59 17.56
C THR A 156 -11.63 6.24 16.32
N ARG A 157 -11.09 7.37 15.83
CA ARG A 157 -11.61 8.04 14.63
C ARG A 157 -11.33 7.25 13.36
N PHE A 158 -10.15 6.69 13.21
CA PHE A 158 -9.83 5.84 12.06
C PHE A 158 -10.65 4.55 12.03
N GLU A 159 -10.99 4.02 13.21
CA GLU A 159 -11.84 2.82 13.37
C GLU A 159 -13.36 3.12 13.35
N SER A 160 -13.77 4.38 13.27
CA SER A 160 -15.20 4.76 13.37
C SER A 160 -16.00 4.55 12.08
N GLY A 161 -15.37 4.31 10.97
CA GLY A 161 -15.98 4.02 9.68
C GLY A 161 -15.67 2.60 9.20
N MET A 162 -15.39 2.45 7.92
CA MET A 162 -15.11 1.14 7.30
C MET A 162 -13.62 0.83 7.30
N LEU A 163 -13.26 -0.32 7.86
CA LEU A 163 -11.92 -0.91 7.74
C LEU A 163 -11.94 -1.96 6.61
N ALA A 164 -11.14 -1.76 5.58
CA ALA A 164 -11.07 -2.65 4.43
C ALA A 164 -9.64 -3.19 4.27
N ASP A 165 -9.49 -4.50 4.38
CA ASP A 165 -8.21 -5.17 4.21
C ASP A 165 -7.88 -5.45 2.75
N MET A 166 -6.59 -5.44 2.47
CA MET A 166 -6.02 -5.94 1.22
C MET A 166 -4.91 -6.93 1.56
N SER A 167 -5.04 -8.15 1.07
CA SER A 167 -4.06 -9.22 1.27
C SER A 167 -3.30 -9.52 -0.03
N PRO A 168 -2.18 -10.26 0.04
CA PRO A 168 -1.45 -10.66 -1.17
C PRO A 168 -2.35 -11.41 -2.14
N PRO A 169 -2.29 -11.10 -3.45
CA PRO A 169 -3.09 -11.77 -4.46
C PRO A 169 -2.68 -13.25 -4.60
N ASP A 170 -3.66 -14.09 -4.86
CA ASP A 170 -3.40 -15.47 -5.29
C ASP A 170 -2.80 -15.49 -6.71
N LEU A 171 -2.37 -16.66 -7.17
CA LEU A 171 -1.72 -16.80 -8.47
C LEU A 171 -2.61 -16.35 -9.64
N GLU A 172 -3.90 -16.64 -9.57
CA GLU A 172 -4.86 -16.29 -10.61
C GLU A 172 -5.03 -14.77 -10.70
N THR A 173 -5.26 -14.12 -9.58
CA THR A 173 -5.35 -12.66 -9.48
C THR A 173 -4.04 -12.00 -9.90
N MET A 174 -2.88 -12.52 -9.45
CA MET A 174 -1.57 -11.99 -9.85
C MET A 174 -1.34 -12.12 -11.35
N LEU A 175 -1.73 -13.24 -11.96
CA LEU A 175 -1.63 -13.44 -13.41
C LEU A 175 -2.48 -12.41 -14.18
N ALA A 176 -3.69 -12.15 -13.72
CA ALA A 176 -4.56 -11.13 -14.29
C ALA A 176 -3.95 -9.73 -14.16
N ILE A 177 -3.37 -9.40 -12.99
CA ILE A 177 -2.66 -8.13 -12.76
C ILE A 177 -1.47 -7.98 -13.72
N VAL A 178 -0.64 -9.01 -13.87
CA VAL A 178 0.52 -9.00 -14.76
C VAL A 178 0.08 -8.77 -16.23
N LYS A 179 -0.98 -9.44 -16.68
CA LYS A 179 -1.55 -9.23 -18.02
C LYS A 179 -2.08 -7.81 -18.21
N GLN A 180 -2.83 -7.30 -17.23
CA GLN A 180 -3.34 -5.93 -17.27
C GLN A 180 -2.20 -4.89 -17.33
N LYS A 181 -1.15 -5.08 -16.53
CA LYS A 181 0.02 -4.20 -16.54
C LYS A 181 0.81 -4.27 -17.85
N ALA A 182 0.85 -5.41 -18.50
CA ALA A 182 1.45 -5.55 -19.83
C ALA A 182 0.69 -4.75 -20.88
N ILE A 183 -0.64 -4.82 -20.86
CA ILE A 183 -1.51 -4.03 -21.76
C ILE A 183 -1.30 -2.53 -21.54
N GLU A 184 -1.36 -2.05 -20.29
CA GLU A 184 -1.11 -0.64 -19.92
C GLU A 184 0.23 -0.13 -20.45
N LYS A 185 1.25 -1.00 -20.48
CA LYS A 185 2.60 -0.64 -20.92
C LYS A 185 2.86 -0.95 -22.39
N SER A 186 1.85 -1.42 -23.13
CA SER A 186 1.96 -1.81 -24.54
C SER A 186 3.06 -2.84 -24.79
N ILE A 187 3.14 -3.86 -23.94
CA ILE A 187 4.09 -4.96 -24.05
C ILE A 187 3.34 -6.22 -24.49
N ILE A 188 3.93 -6.95 -25.43
CA ILE A 188 3.41 -8.24 -25.86
C ILE A 188 4.32 -9.34 -25.32
N PHE A 189 3.77 -10.20 -24.49
CA PHE A 189 4.42 -11.45 -24.09
C PHE A 189 3.38 -12.58 -23.97
N PRO A 190 3.78 -13.83 -24.27
CA PRO A 190 2.89 -14.98 -24.19
C PRO A 190 2.56 -15.36 -22.75
N ASP A 191 1.49 -16.15 -22.57
CA ASP A 191 0.97 -16.54 -21.26
C ASP A 191 2.01 -17.20 -20.34
N ASN A 192 2.96 -17.94 -20.88
CA ASN A 192 4.03 -18.57 -20.10
C ASN A 192 4.99 -17.53 -19.47
N VAL A 193 5.17 -16.36 -20.09
CA VAL A 193 5.94 -15.24 -19.50
C VAL A 193 5.14 -14.56 -18.41
N ALA A 194 3.84 -14.32 -18.65
CA ALA A 194 2.96 -13.76 -17.62
C ALA A 194 2.91 -14.67 -16.38
N LEU A 195 2.76 -15.97 -16.59
CA LEU A 195 2.75 -16.96 -15.52
C LEU A 195 4.09 -17.00 -14.76
N TYR A 196 5.21 -16.94 -15.48
CA TYR A 196 6.53 -16.90 -14.88
C TYR A 196 6.70 -15.67 -13.97
N ILE A 197 6.27 -14.48 -14.41
CA ILE A 197 6.32 -13.26 -13.61
C ILE A 197 5.40 -13.41 -12.37
N ALA A 198 4.15 -13.86 -12.56
CA ALA A 198 3.20 -14.05 -11.48
C ALA A 198 3.70 -15.02 -10.40
N GLN A 199 4.34 -16.11 -10.79
CA GLN A 199 4.94 -17.09 -9.86
C GLN A 199 6.21 -16.56 -9.17
N SER A 200 7.01 -15.77 -9.88
CA SER A 200 8.30 -15.30 -9.37
C SER A 200 8.16 -14.15 -8.35
N PHE A 201 7.16 -13.28 -8.54
CA PHE A 201 6.90 -12.10 -7.73
C PHE A 201 5.54 -12.18 -7.00
N GLY A 202 5.08 -13.42 -6.74
CA GLY A 202 3.80 -13.68 -6.11
C GLY A 202 3.66 -12.99 -4.76
N GLY A 203 2.59 -12.20 -4.61
CA GLY A 203 2.29 -11.46 -3.39
C GLY A 203 2.64 -9.97 -3.42
N ASN A 204 3.51 -9.51 -4.32
CA ASN A 204 3.90 -8.10 -4.40
C ASN A 204 3.72 -7.54 -5.82
N VAL A 205 2.62 -6.81 -6.02
CA VAL A 205 2.28 -6.22 -7.34
C VAL A 205 3.32 -5.19 -7.79
N ARG A 206 3.92 -4.44 -6.85
CA ARG A 206 4.95 -3.43 -7.16
C ARG A 206 6.22 -4.07 -7.72
N GLU A 207 6.64 -5.22 -7.16
CA GLU A 207 7.80 -5.96 -7.66
C GLU A 207 7.53 -6.56 -9.04
N ALA A 208 6.34 -7.15 -9.25
CA ALA A 208 5.92 -7.62 -10.56
C ALA A 208 5.89 -6.50 -11.61
N GLU A 209 5.38 -5.32 -11.25
CA GLU A 209 5.40 -4.14 -12.12
C GLU A 209 6.83 -3.66 -12.43
N GLY A 210 7.71 -3.69 -11.45
CA GLY A 210 9.15 -3.42 -11.61
C GLY A 210 9.80 -4.40 -12.59
N ALA A 211 9.47 -5.69 -12.50
CA ALA A 211 9.93 -6.72 -13.44
C ALA A 211 9.46 -6.45 -14.87
N ILE A 212 8.17 -6.13 -15.05
CA ILE A 212 7.60 -5.76 -16.36
C ILE A 212 8.32 -4.54 -16.95
N ASN A 213 8.55 -3.50 -16.16
CA ASN A 213 9.27 -2.30 -16.60
C ASN A 213 10.70 -2.62 -17.06
N ARG A 214 11.39 -3.48 -16.33
CA ARG A 214 12.74 -3.95 -16.68
C ARG A 214 12.74 -4.70 -18.00
N LEU A 215 11.81 -5.62 -18.21
CA LEU A 215 11.68 -6.34 -19.47
C LEU A 215 11.37 -5.41 -20.63
N LYS A 216 10.48 -4.42 -20.43
CA LYS A 216 10.18 -3.39 -21.44
C LYS A 216 11.42 -2.63 -21.87
N MET A 217 12.17 -2.12 -20.89
CA MET A 217 13.40 -1.36 -21.16
C MET A 217 14.43 -2.19 -21.95
N ARG A 218 14.63 -3.45 -21.55
CA ARG A 218 15.56 -4.36 -22.23
C ARG A 218 15.10 -4.72 -23.64
N ALA A 219 13.83 -5.05 -23.81
CA ALA A 219 13.26 -5.34 -25.12
C ALA A 219 13.38 -4.14 -26.09
N SER A 220 13.13 -2.93 -25.58
CA SER A 220 13.31 -1.70 -26.37
C SER A 220 14.77 -1.49 -26.78
N PHE A 221 15.72 -1.73 -25.89
CA PHE A 221 17.16 -1.59 -26.16
C PHE A 221 17.62 -2.61 -27.22
N GLU A 222 17.15 -3.86 -27.13
CA GLU A 222 17.50 -4.93 -28.07
C GLU A 222 16.60 -4.98 -29.31
N LYS A 223 15.65 -4.03 -29.44
CA LYS A 223 14.67 -3.94 -30.53
C LYS A 223 13.83 -5.22 -30.70
N ILE A 224 13.49 -5.86 -29.57
CA ILE A 224 12.67 -7.07 -29.52
C ILE A 224 11.21 -6.65 -29.34
N THR A 225 10.33 -7.13 -30.23
CA THR A 225 8.90 -6.85 -30.21
C THR A 225 8.12 -7.80 -29.31
N ILE A 226 8.52 -9.08 -29.25
CA ILE A 226 7.85 -10.12 -28.48
C ILE A 226 8.83 -10.69 -27.44
N ILE A 227 8.48 -10.53 -26.17
CA ILE A 227 9.30 -11.04 -25.06
C ILE A 227 8.96 -12.53 -24.86
N ASN A 228 9.91 -13.41 -25.11
CA ASN A 228 9.76 -14.84 -24.85
C ASN A 228 10.27 -15.22 -23.44
N LEU A 229 9.97 -16.46 -23.02
CA LEU A 229 10.31 -16.95 -21.68
C LEU A 229 11.83 -16.94 -21.40
N LYS A 230 12.66 -17.32 -22.40
CA LYS A 230 14.12 -17.32 -22.24
C LYS A 230 14.67 -15.91 -21.98
N PHE A 231 14.14 -14.93 -22.69
CA PHE A 231 14.47 -13.53 -22.49
C PHE A 231 14.06 -13.06 -21.09
N ALA A 232 12.82 -13.35 -20.68
CA ALA A 232 12.34 -12.99 -19.35
C ALA A 232 13.19 -13.62 -18.24
N GLN A 233 13.51 -14.90 -18.34
CA GLN A 233 14.37 -15.60 -17.39
C GLN A 233 15.78 -15.01 -17.34
N HIS A 234 16.37 -14.70 -18.49
CA HIS A 234 17.71 -14.13 -18.55
C HIS A 234 17.83 -12.82 -17.75
N TYR A 235 16.85 -11.92 -17.89
CA TYR A 235 16.90 -10.59 -17.26
C TYR A 235 16.27 -10.52 -15.86
N LEU A 236 15.41 -11.46 -15.47
CA LEU A 236 14.79 -11.47 -14.15
C LEU A 236 15.47 -12.41 -13.14
N ASN A 237 16.07 -13.53 -13.58
CA ASN A 237 16.76 -14.47 -12.67
C ASN A 237 17.83 -13.81 -11.79
N PRO A 238 18.70 -12.91 -12.27
CA PRO A 238 19.69 -12.24 -11.41
C PRO A 238 19.04 -11.48 -10.25
N VAL A 239 17.91 -10.82 -10.50
CA VAL A 239 17.15 -10.06 -9.49
C VAL A 239 16.55 -10.99 -8.44
N LEU A 240 15.91 -12.07 -8.91
CA LEU A 240 15.32 -13.07 -8.03
C LEU A 240 16.36 -13.76 -7.14
N ILE A 241 17.57 -13.95 -7.64
CA ILE A 241 18.68 -14.49 -6.86
C ILE A 241 19.15 -13.49 -5.81
N ASP A 242 19.25 -12.21 -6.17
CA ASP A 242 19.66 -11.16 -5.23
C ASP A 242 18.58 -10.92 -4.15
N GLU A 243 17.31 -10.92 -4.50
CA GLU A 243 16.19 -10.83 -3.56
C GLU A 243 16.14 -12.05 -2.63
N ARG A 244 16.33 -13.25 -3.13
CA ARG A 244 16.44 -14.47 -2.32
C ARG A 244 17.63 -14.43 -1.37
N LYS A 245 18.78 -13.92 -1.79
CA LYS A 245 19.95 -13.72 -0.92
C LYS A 245 19.68 -12.65 0.13
N ALA A 246 19.00 -11.56 -0.23
CA ALA A 246 18.62 -10.51 0.72
C ALA A 246 17.59 -11.01 1.74
N SER A 247 16.60 -11.81 1.31
CA SER A 247 15.62 -12.44 2.21
C SER A 247 16.24 -13.54 3.09
N ALA A 248 17.28 -14.21 2.63
CA ALA A 248 18.04 -15.21 3.38
C ALA A 248 19.08 -14.60 4.35
N ASN A 249 19.14 -13.29 4.51
CA ASN A 249 19.96 -12.64 5.52
C ASN A 249 19.59 -13.20 6.91
N PRO A 250 20.57 -13.61 7.76
CA PRO A 250 20.31 -14.13 9.09
C PRO A 250 19.38 -13.27 9.96
N SER A 251 19.44 -11.95 9.82
CA SER A 251 18.56 -11.03 10.55
C SER A 251 17.09 -11.17 10.10
N ASN A 252 16.83 -11.25 8.82
CA ASN A 252 15.48 -11.41 8.26
C ASN A 252 14.88 -12.78 8.60
N ILE A 253 15.71 -13.84 8.55
CA ILE A 253 15.29 -15.19 8.99
C ILE A 253 14.88 -15.17 10.47
N ILE A 254 15.64 -14.51 11.32
CA ILE A 254 15.33 -14.41 12.77
C ILE A 254 14.03 -13.62 12.97
N GLU A 255 13.82 -12.52 12.26
CA GLU A 255 12.60 -11.71 12.36
C GLU A 255 11.36 -12.48 11.87
N ASN A 256 11.46 -13.15 10.72
CA ASN A 256 10.36 -13.95 10.17
C ASN A 256 9.98 -15.10 11.10
N VAL A 257 10.97 -15.84 11.64
CA VAL A 257 10.70 -16.90 12.61
C VAL A 257 10.11 -16.33 13.90
N ALA A 258 10.61 -15.20 14.39
CA ALA A 258 10.08 -14.56 15.59
C ALA A 258 8.59 -14.16 15.39
N THR A 259 8.26 -13.54 14.28
CA THR A 259 6.89 -13.14 13.93
C THR A 259 5.96 -14.36 13.82
N THR A 260 6.38 -15.42 13.11
CA THR A 260 5.60 -16.66 12.95
C THR A 260 5.25 -17.31 14.30
N PHE A 261 6.11 -17.21 15.29
CA PHE A 261 5.89 -17.80 16.61
C PHE A 261 5.45 -16.77 17.67
N ASN A 262 5.02 -15.56 17.27
CA ASN A 262 4.63 -14.47 18.16
C ASN A 262 5.68 -14.13 19.24
N LEU A 263 6.96 -14.13 18.86
CA LEU A 263 8.10 -13.79 19.68
C LEU A 263 8.77 -12.50 19.19
N ARG A 264 9.60 -11.89 20.01
CA ARG A 264 10.49 -10.80 19.58
C ARG A 264 11.80 -11.39 19.03
N ALA A 265 12.39 -10.77 18.02
CA ALA A 265 13.71 -11.17 17.49
C ALA A 265 14.79 -11.21 18.61
N SER A 266 14.69 -10.31 19.61
CA SER A 266 15.54 -10.31 20.80
C SER A 266 15.40 -11.58 21.65
N ASP A 267 14.23 -12.21 21.70
CA ASP A 267 14.00 -13.43 22.45
C ASP A 267 14.74 -14.61 21.81
N LEU A 268 14.75 -14.65 20.46
CA LEU A 268 15.49 -15.68 19.70
C LEU A 268 17.02 -15.48 19.83
N LYS A 269 17.52 -14.26 19.92
CA LYS A 269 18.93 -13.93 20.13
C LYS A 269 19.36 -14.10 21.60
N GLY A 270 18.41 -14.12 22.53
CA GLY A 270 18.66 -14.19 23.97
C GLY A 270 19.03 -15.59 24.47
N LYS A 271 19.34 -15.72 25.80
CA LYS A 271 19.74 -16.96 26.45
C LYS A 271 18.55 -17.77 27.03
N SER A 272 17.31 -17.42 26.73
CA SER A 272 16.14 -18.12 27.29
C SER A 272 16.14 -19.59 26.90
N ARG A 273 15.87 -20.47 27.87
CA ARG A 273 15.76 -21.92 27.69
C ARG A 273 14.31 -22.44 27.70
N LYS A 274 13.34 -21.51 27.69
CA LYS A 274 11.92 -21.90 27.63
C LYS A 274 11.62 -22.59 26.30
N LYS A 275 10.86 -23.69 26.33
CA LYS A 275 10.57 -24.53 25.15
C LYS A 275 9.92 -23.75 24.01
N ASN A 276 9.06 -22.77 24.32
CA ASN A 276 8.42 -21.88 23.34
C ASN A 276 9.38 -20.90 22.63
N VAL A 277 10.61 -20.75 23.14
CA VAL A 277 11.66 -19.92 22.52
C VAL A 277 12.76 -20.79 21.90
N THR A 278 13.05 -21.93 22.51
CA THR A 278 14.14 -22.81 22.07
C THR A 278 13.84 -23.49 20.72
N ASN A 279 12.61 -23.98 20.52
CA ASN A 279 12.21 -24.59 19.25
C ASN A 279 12.27 -23.59 18.07
N PRO A 280 11.64 -22.39 18.14
CA PRO A 280 11.80 -21.37 17.11
C PRO A 280 13.25 -20.96 16.86
N ARG A 281 14.07 -20.87 17.92
CA ARG A 281 15.51 -20.58 17.78
C ARG A 281 16.24 -21.66 16.97
N HIS A 282 15.95 -22.94 17.22
CA HIS A 282 16.54 -24.05 16.45
C HIS A 282 16.08 -24.01 14.98
N ILE A 283 14.82 -23.66 14.71
CA ILE A 283 14.33 -23.46 13.35
C ILE A 283 15.09 -22.31 12.66
N ALA A 284 15.23 -21.17 13.32
CA ALA A 284 15.98 -20.04 12.78
C ALA A 284 17.45 -20.42 12.49
N MET A 285 18.11 -21.10 13.43
CA MET A 285 19.49 -21.57 13.23
C MET A 285 19.62 -22.57 12.09
N TYR A 286 18.66 -23.50 11.97
CA TYR A 286 18.64 -24.45 10.86
C TYR A 286 18.49 -23.74 9.49
N LEU A 287 17.55 -22.79 9.40
CA LEU A 287 17.33 -22.01 8.17
C LEU A 287 18.57 -21.18 7.81
N ILE A 288 19.19 -20.50 8.78
CA ILE A 288 20.43 -19.72 8.57
C ILE A 288 21.59 -20.62 8.09
N ARG A 289 21.63 -21.88 8.55
CA ARG A 289 22.71 -22.83 8.19
C ARG A 289 22.51 -23.45 6.81
N LYS A 290 21.26 -23.48 6.34
CA LYS A 290 20.89 -24.09 5.05
C LYS A 290 21.04 -23.10 3.88
N HIS A 291 21.04 -21.82 4.14
CA HIS A 291 21.22 -20.73 3.18
C HIS A 291 22.60 -20.08 3.32
#